data_3df5388f0444fbc9336a2512ad89ce4a
#
_entry.id   3df5388f0444fbc9336a2512ad89ce4a
#
_cell.length_a   1.000
_cell.length_b   1.000
_cell.length_c   1.000
_cell.angle_alpha   90.00
_cell.angle_beta   90.00
_cell.angle_gamma   90.00
#
_symmetry.space_group_name_H-M   'P 1'
#
loop_
_entity.id
_entity.type
_entity.pdbx_description
1 polymer ?
#
loop_
_entity_poly.entity_id
_entity_poly.type
_entity_poly.pdbx_seq_one_letter_code
_entity_poly.pdbx_strand_id
1 'polypeptide(L)'
;KWTEKWIDEVKSIADEYFKDYPSPLISYQLYVRYKVTNNSDIISFYIDYYQFTGGAHGITNRVAYNIDSVTGNELQLKDIFKSDFPYKDVLNKEINRQISKDPDRYFPGKDGFNGISDNQTFYIKNGNIVVYFGLYEIAPYASGISEFVIPNKLIQSNVNYGKI
;
A
#
# COMPACT_ATOMS: atom_id res chain seq x y z
N LYS A 1 -18.02 4.86 -2.47
CA LYS A 1 -18.24 3.38 -2.67
C LYS A 1 -17.42 2.53 -1.70
N TRP A 2 -16.06 2.60 -1.72
CA TRP A 2 -15.21 1.82 -0.82
C TRP A 2 -15.30 2.33 0.62
N THR A 3 -15.19 3.64 0.81
CA THR A 3 -15.28 4.31 2.12
C THR A 3 -16.62 4.09 2.81
N GLU A 4 -17.72 4.16 2.07
CA GLU A 4 -19.08 3.90 2.58
C GLU A 4 -19.19 2.46 3.08
N LYS A 5 -18.81 1.49 2.24
CA LYS A 5 -18.82 0.07 2.61
C LYS A 5 -18.00 -0.19 3.89
N TRP A 6 -16.81 0.42 3.99
CA TRP A 6 -15.96 0.28 5.16
C TRP A 6 -16.59 0.89 6.43
N ILE A 7 -17.22 2.06 6.32
CA ILE A 7 -17.94 2.69 7.45
C ILE A 7 -19.10 1.79 7.90
N ASP A 8 -19.89 1.28 6.97
CA ASP A 8 -21.03 0.42 7.26
C ASP A 8 -20.61 -0.90 7.94
N GLU A 9 -19.49 -1.47 7.49
CA GLU A 9 -18.92 -2.68 8.08
C GLU A 9 -18.48 -2.46 9.54
N VAL A 10 -17.79 -1.37 9.83
CA VAL A 10 -17.37 -1.04 11.20
C VAL A 10 -18.55 -0.67 12.09
N LYS A 11 -19.56 0.03 11.57
CA LYS A 11 -20.81 0.30 12.30
C LYS A 11 -21.54 -1.00 12.67
N SER A 12 -21.63 -1.94 11.73
CA SER A 12 -22.28 -3.24 11.99
C SER A 12 -21.58 -3.99 13.12
N ILE A 13 -20.24 -4.00 13.14
CA ILE A 13 -19.45 -4.61 14.22
C ILE A 13 -19.71 -3.90 15.56
N ALA A 14 -19.77 -2.56 15.53
CA ALA A 14 -20.05 -1.77 16.72
C ALA A 14 -21.46 -2.04 17.28
N ASP A 15 -22.46 -2.05 16.41
CA ASP A 15 -23.86 -2.30 16.79
C ASP A 15 -24.06 -3.70 17.40
N GLU A 16 -23.36 -4.71 16.88
CA GLU A 16 -23.38 -6.06 17.43
C GLU A 16 -22.74 -6.11 18.82
N TYR A 17 -21.56 -5.51 18.97
CA TYR A 17 -20.84 -5.43 20.26
C TYR A 17 -21.67 -4.68 21.33
N PHE A 18 -22.30 -3.56 20.97
CA PHE A 18 -23.02 -2.71 21.91
C PHE A 18 -24.38 -3.27 22.33
N LYS A 19 -24.93 -4.27 21.64
CA LYS A 19 -26.09 -5.02 22.11
C LYS A 19 -25.81 -5.75 23.42
N ASP A 20 -24.63 -6.36 23.52
CA ASP A 20 -24.23 -7.13 24.68
C ASP A 20 -23.57 -6.25 25.76
N TYR A 21 -23.02 -5.10 25.35
CA TYR A 21 -22.31 -4.16 26.22
C TYR A 21 -22.82 -2.72 26.06
N PRO A 22 -24.00 -2.40 26.62
CA PRO A 22 -24.68 -1.10 26.40
C PRO A 22 -23.95 0.11 27.00
N SER A 23 -22.94 -0.12 27.85
CA SER A 23 -22.05 0.93 28.39
C SER A 23 -20.59 0.60 28.09
N PRO A 24 -20.15 0.67 26.85
CA PRO A 24 -18.82 0.25 26.47
C PRO A 24 -17.75 1.17 27.04
N LEU A 25 -16.67 0.58 27.58
CA LEU A 25 -15.45 1.29 27.98
C LEU A 25 -14.57 1.65 26.77
N ILE A 26 -14.97 1.24 25.56
CA ILE A 26 -14.16 1.34 24.35
C ILE A 26 -14.93 2.20 23.34
N SER A 27 -14.25 3.21 22.79
CA SER A 27 -14.73 3.98 21.66
C SER A 27 -14.18 3.42 20.37
N TYR A 28 -15.03 3.04 19.43
CA TYR A 28 -14.62 2.68 18.09
C TYR A 28 -14.21 3.94 17.33
N GLN A 29 -13.10 3.85 16.62
CA GLN A 29 -12.51 5.01 15.94
C GLN A 29 -12.22 4.71 14.48
N LEU A 30 -12.57 5.65 13.61
CA LEU A 30 -12.26 5.62 12.19
C LEU A 30 -11.56 6.92 11.81
N TYR A 31 -10.41 6.81 11.15
CA TYR A 31 -9.68 7.96 10.59
C TYR A 31 -9.33 7.70 9.14
N VAL A 32 -9.58 8.69 8.30
CA VAL A 32 -9.19 8.65 6.88
C VAL A 32 -8.23 9.80 6.62
N ARG A 33 -7.08 9.48 6.04
CA ARG A 33 -6.10 10.47 5.61
C ARG A 33 -5.64 10.16 4.20
N TYR A 34 -5.51 11.18 3.37
CA TYR A 34 -4.95 11.03 2.03
C TYR A 34 -3.64 11.79 1.90
N LYS A 35 -2.82 11.35 0.94
CA LYS A 35 -1.59 12.04 0.57
C LYS A 35 -1.39 11.95 -0.93
N VAL A 36 -1.33 13.11 -1.60
CA VAL A 36 -0.86 13.21 -2.98
C VAL A 36 0.66 13.10 -2.97
N THR A 37 1.21 12.18 -3.74
CA THR A 37 2.64 11.85 -3.75
C THR A 37 3.31 12.18 -5.07
N ASN A 38 2.53 12.27 -6.15
CA ASN A 38 2.98 12.70 -7.47
C ASN A 38 1.86 13.44 -8.21
N ASN A 39 2.22 14.44 -9.01
CA ASN A 39 1.29 15.23 -9.83
C ASN A 39 2.00 15.66 -11.12
N SER A 40 2.25 14.70 -12.00
CA SER A 40 2.88 14.89 -13.32
C SER A 40 2.10 14.11 -14.38
N ASP A 41 2.76 13.35 -15.25
CA ASP A 41 2.12 12.49 -16.23
C ASP A 41 1.23 11.41 -15.55
N ILE A 42 1.57 11.07 -14.30
CA ILE A 42 0.75 10.21 -13.46
C ILE A 42 0.39 10.97 -12.18
N ILE A 43 -0.89 11.10 -11.90
CA ILE A 43 -1.39 11.58 -10.61
C ILE A 43 -1.39 10.39 -9.66
N SER A 44 -0.56 10.46 -8.61
CA SER A 44 -0.43 9.37 -7.64
C SER A 44 -0.74 9.87 -6.23
N PHE A 45 -1.59 9.15 -5.52
CA PHE A 45 -1.96 9.42 -4.14
C PHE A 45 -2.34 8.13 -3.43
N TYR A 46 -2.31 8.16 -2.11
CA TYR A 46 -2.87 7.09 -1.31
C TYR A 46 -3.80 7.61 -0.24
N ILE A 47 -4.67 6.72 0.24
CA ILE A 47 -5.59 6.94 1.34
C ILE A 47 -5.29 5.89 2.39
N ASP A 48 -5.02 6.33 3.62
CA ASP A 48 -4.87 5.49 4.79
C ASP A 48 -6.20 5.46 5.56
N TYR A 49 -6.76 4.28 5.73
CA TYR A 49 -7.96 3.99 6.46
C TYR A 49 -7.58 3.31 7.78
N TYR A 50 -7.58 4.08 8.85
CA TYR A 50 -7.33 3.56 10.19
C TYR A 50 -8.64 3.23 10.88
N GLN A 51 -8.70 2.06 11.50
CA GLN A 51 -9.80 1.66 12.37
C GLN A 51 -9.28 1.12 13.69
N PHE A 52 -9.98 1.44 14.76
CA PHE A 52 -9.84 0.84 16.06
C PHE A 52 -11.21 0.35 16.53
N THR A 53 -11.32 -0.94 16.77
CA THR A 53 -12.55 -1.63 17.21
C THR A 53 -12.34 -2.35 18.54
N GLY A 54 -11.43 -1.83 19.35
CA GLY A 54 -11.01 -2.46 20.59
C GLY A 54 -9.73 -3.28 20.44
N GLY A 55 -9.21 -3.77 21.56
CA GLY A 55 -7.96 -4.51 21.63
C GLY A 55 -6.73 -3.63 21.87
N ALA A 56 -5.53 -4.15 21.56
CA ALA A 56 -4.27 -3.51 21.87
C ALA A 56 -3.92 -2.32 20.95
N HIS A 57 -4.37 -2.34 19.69
CA HIS A 57 -4.08 -1.31 18.69
C HIS A 57 -5.10 -1.35 17.55
N GLY A 58 -5.16 -0.27 16.78
CA GLY A 58 -5.92 -0.22 15.53
C GLY A 58 -5.16 -0.78 14.33
N ILE A 59 -5.84 -0.85 13.19
CA ILE A 59 -5.28 -1.32 11.93
C ILE A 59 -5.41 -0.22 10.87
N THR A 60 -4.36 -0.03 10.08
CA THR A 60 -4.36 0.87 8.93
C THR A 60 -4.33 0.08 7.64
N ASN A 61 -5.33 0.29 6.79
CA ASN A 61 -5.32 -0.17 5.41
C ASN A 61 -4.98 0.99 4.49
N ARG A 62 -3.94 0.83 3.67
CA ARG A 62 -3.57 1.79 2.62
C ARG A 62 -4.13 1.35 1.29
N VAL A 63 -4.76 2.28 0.58
CA VAL A 63 -5.19 2.13 -0.82
C VAL A 63 -4.52 3.22 -1.63
N ALA A 64 -3.70 2.83 -2.59
CA ALA A 64 -3.05 3.76 -3.50
C ALA A 64 -3.75 3.79 -4.85
N TYR A 65 -3.74 4.95 -5.47
CA TYR A 65 -4.29 5.22 -6.79
C TYR A 65 -3.22 5.87 -7.65
N ASN A 66 -3.06 5.37 -8.86
CA ASN A 66 -2.16 5.91 -9.87
C ASN A 66 -2.98 6.13 -11.14
N ILE A 67 -3.14 7.36 -11.55
CA ILE A 67 -4.06 7.76 -12.61
C ILE A 67 -3.25 8.43 -13.72
N ASP A 68 -3.39 7.96 -14.95
CA ASP A 68 -2.87 8.63 -16.13
C ASP A 68 -3.53 10.01 -16.25
N SER A 69 -2.74 11.07 -16.24
CA SER A 69 -3.26 12.45 -16.20
C SER A 69 -3.94 12.88 -17.49
N VAL A 70 -3.71 12.18 -18.59
CA VAL A 70 -4.28 12.49 -19.91
C VAL A 70 -5.58 11.71 -20.14
N THR A 71 -5.57 10.41 -19.81
CA THR A 71 -6.71 9.52 -20.09
C THR A 71 -7.69 9.38 -18.94
N GLY A 72 -7.24 9.68 -17.71
CA GLY A 72 -8.01 9.45 -16.47
C GLY A 72 -8.10 7.98 -16.06
N ASN A 73 -7.42 7.06 -16.75
CA ASN A 73 -7.43 5.64 -16.43
C ASN A 73 -6.56 5.34 -15.20
N GLU A 74 -7.06 4.46 -14.35
CA GLU A 74 -6.26 3.91 -13.25
C GLU A 74 -5.22 2.93 -13.79
N LEU A 75 -3.98 3.06 -13.33
CA LEU A 75 -2.82 2.29 -13.77
C LEU A 75 -2.45 1.22 -12.76
N GLN A 76 -2.24 0.02 -13.25
CA GLN A 76 -1.58 -1.05 -12.51
C GLN A 76 -0.06 -0.94 -12.66
N LEU A 77 0.70 -1.58 -11.78
CA LEU A 77 2.17 -1.54 -11.80
C LEU A 77 2.76 -1.95 -13.16
N LYS A 78 2.18 -2.96 -13.81
CA LYS A 78 2.60 -3.41 -15.14
C LYS A 78 2.46 -2.34 -16.23
N ASP A 79 1.46 -1.45 -16.10
CA ASP A 79 1.15 -0.44 -17.13
C ASP A 79 2.20 0.68 -17.15
N ILE A 80 2.98 0.80 -16.06
CA ILE A 80 4.09 1.76 -15.98
C ILE A 80 5.23 1.39 -16.92
N PHE A 81 5.42 0.10 -17.23
CA PHE A 81 6.60 -0.41 -17.92
C PHE A 81 6.31 -0.79 -19.38
N LYS A 82 7.37 -0.76 -20.19
CA LYS A 82 7.37 -1.32 -21.54
C LYS A 82 7.11 -2.83 -21.46
N SER A 83 6.41 -3.36 -22.47
CA SER A 83 5.90 -4.73 -22.47
C SER A 83 6.97 -5.83 -22.41
N ASP A 84 8.17 -5.53 -22.90
CA ASP A 84 9.34 -6.42 -22.94
C ASP A 84 10.26 -6.31 -21.72
N PHE A 85 9.98 -5.35 -20.82
CA PHE A 85 10.80 -5.14 -19.63
C PHE A 85 10.43 -6.13 -18.51
N PRO A 86 11.39 -6.93 -18.00
CA PRO A 86 11.14 -7.87 -16.92
C PRO A 86 11.07 -7.16 -15.56
N TYR A 87 10.09 -6.26 -15.41
CA TYR A 87 10.00 -5.37 -14.26
C TYR A 87 9.93 -6.12 -12.91
N LYS A 88 9.25 -7.27 -12.87
CA LYS A 88 9.16 -8.06 -11.63
C LYS A 88 10.53 -8.49 -11.12
N ASP A 89 11.39 -8.98 -12.02
CA ASP A 89 12.73 -9.44 -11.63
C ASP A 89 13.58 -8.27 -11.12
N VAL A 90 13.50 -7.13 -11.80
CA VAL A 90 14.24 -5.91 -11.40
C VAL A 90 13.75 -5.40 -10.05
N LEU A 91 12.44 -5.30 -9.84
CA LEU A 91 11.86 -4.85 -8.59
C LEU A 91 12.14 -5.83 -7.45
N ASN A 92 11.94 -7.12 -7.67
CA ASN A 92 12.23 -8.17 -6.69
C ASN A 92 13.69 -8.15 -6.23
N LYS A 93 14.61 -7.99 -7.16
CA LYS A 93 16.04 -7.85 -6.85
C LYS A 93 16.33 -6.65 -5.97
N GLU A 94 15.74 -5.50 -6.28
CA GLU A 94 15.92 -4.27 -5.49
C GLU A 94 15.27 -4.39 -4.10
N ILE A 95 14.06 -4.94 -4.01
CA ILE A 95 13.38 -5.17 -2.73
C ILE A 95 14.21 -6.10 -1.85
N ASN A 96 14.68 -7.25 -2.37
CA ASN A 96 15.55 -8.17 -1.64
C ASN A 96 16.84 -7.48 -1.16
N ARG A 97 17.43 -6.61 -1.99
CA ARG A 97 18.61 -5.82 -1.60
C ARG A 97 18.30 -4.85 -0.44
N GLN A 98 17.08 -4.31 -0.39
CA GLN A 98 16.67 -3.45 0.73
C GLN A 98 16.40 -4.26 1.99
N ILE A 99 15.71 -5.41 1.88
CA ILE A 99 15.45 -6.33 2.98
C ILE A 99 16.76 -6.83 3.61
N SER A 100 17.76 -7.17 2.78
CA SER A 100 19.05 -7.69 3.27
C SER A 100 19.84 -6.73 4.17
N LYS A 101 19.46 -5.44 4.24
CA LYS A 101 20.08 -4.46 5.14
C LYS A 101 19.57 -4.53 6.57
N ASP A 102 18.36 -5.05 6.75
CA ASP A 102 17.69 -5.19 8.04
C ASP A 102 16.71 -6.39 7.97
N PRO A 103 17.26 -7.62 7.84
CA PRO A 103 16.44 -8.81 7.60
C PRO A 103 15.55 -9.16 8.79
N ASP A 104 15.95 -8.83 10.01
CA ASP A 104 15.21 -9.13 11.25
C ASP A 104 13.90 -8.35 11.36
N ARG A 105 13.73 -7.32 10.53
CA ARG A 105 12.50 -6.53 10.44
C ARG A 105 11.36 -7.28 9.76
N TYR A 106 11.65 -8.32 9.00
CA TYR A 106 10.71 -9.03 8.13
C TYR A 106 10.48 -10.46 8.59
N PHE A 107 9.35 -11.03 8.24
CA PHE A 107 9.11 -12.46 8.49
C PHE A 107 10.10 -13.32 7.70
N PRO A 108 10.56 -14.43 8.28
CA PRO A 108 11.45 -15.35 7.58
C PRO A 108 10.68 -16.29 6.65
N GLY A 109 11.39 -16.79 5.63
CA GLY A 109 10.88 -17.86 4.76
C GLY A 109 9.61 -17.50 4.00
N LYS A 110 8.68 -18.43 3.95
CA LYS A 110 7.44 -18.30 3.16
C LYS A 110 6.49 -17.18 3.64
N ASP A 111 6.59 -16.78 4.88
CA ASP A 111 5.74 -15.74 5.47
C ASP A 111 6.31 -14.33 5.23
N GLY A 112 7.55 -14.23 4.74
CA GLY A 112 8.22 -13.00 4.34
C GLY A 112 8.00 -12.65 2.86
N PHE A 113 8.93 -11.87 2.32
CA PHE A 113 8.88 -11.45 0.91
C PHE A 113 9.23 -12.59 -0.04
N ASN A 114 8.28 -12.99 -0.89
CA ASN A 114 8.43 -14.04 -1.89
C ASN A 114 8.29 -13.53 -3.33
N GLY A 115 8.45 -12.24 -3.54
CA GLY A 115 8.25 -11.56 -4.80
C GLY A 115 6.97 -10.75 -4.86
N ILE A 116 6.92 -9.81 -5.82
CA ILE A 116 5.72 -8.98 -6.03
C ILE A 116 4.65 -9.77 -6.81
N SER A 117 3.38 -9.50 -6.47
CA SER A 117 2.22 -10.07 -7.15
C SER A 117 1.93 -9.38 -8.50
N ASP A 118 1.00 -9.94 -9.30
CA ASP A 118 0.52 -9.29 -10.54
C ASP A 118 -0.21 -7.97 -10.24
N ASN A 119 -0.92 -7.91 -9.13
CA ASN A 119 -1.67 -6.74 -8.68
C ASN A 119 -0.96 -6.02 -7.51
N GLN A 120 0.38 -6.02 -7.54
CA GLN A 120 1.16 -5.40 -6.46
C GLN A 120 0.81 -3.94 -6.28
N THR A 121 0.55 -3.56 -5.05
CA THR A 121 0.24 -2.20 -4.67
C THR A 121 1.48 -1.30 -4.72
N PHE A 122 1.30 -0.11 -5.27
CA PHE A 122 2.38 0.87 -5.41
C PHE A 122 1.83 2.28 -5.46
N TYR A 123 2.71 3.25 -5.30
CA TYR A 123 2.48 4.66 -5.62
C TYR A 123 3.77 5.30 -6.13
N ILE A 124 3.65 6.47 -6.75
CA ILE A 124 4.79 7.23 -7.24
C ILE A 124 5.10 8.37 -6.28
N LYS A 125 6.37 8.57 -5.98
CA LYS A 125 6.84 9.64 -5.10
C LYS A 125 8.20 10.16 -5.53
N ASN A 126 8.27 11.47 -5.79
CA ASN A 126 9.51 12.14 -6.18
C ASN A 126 10.22 11.43 -7.35
N GLY A 127 9.47 11.02 -8.37
CA GLY A 127 9.99 10.34 -9.56
C GLY A 127 10.43 8.89 -9.35
N ASN A 128 10.11 8.27 -8.22
CA ASN A 128 10.42 6.87 -7.93
C ASN A 128 9.11 6.09 -7.73
N ILE A 129 9.12 4.82 -8.10
CA ILE A 129 8.05 3.88 -7.72
C ILE A 129 8.30 3.47 -6.27
N VAL A 130 7.26 3.51 -5.46
CA VAL A 130 7.25 2.95 -4.11
C VAL A 130 6.31 1.75 -4.11
N VAL A 131 6.87 0.56 -4.03
CA VAL A 131 6.12 -0.69 -3.81
C VAL A 131 5.87 -0.83 -2.31
N TYR A 132 4.65 -1.16 -1.91
CA TYR A 132 4.37 -1.35 -0.50
C TYR A 132 3.58 -2.63 -0.21
N PHE A 133 3.70 -3.07 1.03
CA PHE A 133 3.01 -4.23 1.61
C PHE A 133 2.29 -3.77 2.87
N GLY A 134 1.06 -4.23 3.04
CA GLY A 134 0.21 -3.90 4.18
C GLY A 134 0.77 -4.41 5.51
N LEU A 135 0.08 -4.03 6.59
CA LEU A 135 0.40 -4.54 7.92
C LEU A 135 0.28 -6.07 7.95
N TYR A 136 1.24 -6.74 8.56
CA TYR A 136 1.32 -8.22 8.67
C TYR A 136 1.53 -8.97 7.35
N GLU A 137 1.66 -8.30 6.21
CA GLU A 137 1.80 -8.99 4.91
C GLU A 137 3.17 -9.66 4.74
N ILE A 138 4.26 -8.97 5.10
CA ILE A 138 5.63 -9.50 5.04
C ILE A 138 6.46 -9.19 6.29
N ALA A 139 5.87 -8.51 7.28
CA ALA A 139 6.55 -8.05 8.48
C ALA A 139 5.57 -7.93 9.65
N PRO A 140 6.02 -8.00 10.92
CA PRO A 140 5.14 -7.81 12.07
C PRO A 140 4.58 -6.39 12.15
N TYR A 141 3.47 -6.22 12.87
CA TYR A 141 2.77 -4.94 13.04
C TYR A 141 3.69 -3.77 13.41
N ALA A 142 4.65 -4.02 14.31
CA ALA A 142 5.59 -3.01 14.78
C ALA A 142 6.46 -2.41 13.65
N SER A 143 6.64 -3.13 12.54
CA SER A 143 7.34 -2.63 11.35
C SER A 143 6.53 -1.63 10.53
N GLY A 144 5.21 -1.54 10.77
CA GLY A 144 4.31 -0.70 9.99
C GLY A 144 4.08 -1.22 8.56
N ILE A 145 3.55 -0.35 7.69
CA ILE A 145 3.45 -0.61 6.25
C ILE A 145 4.87 -0.63 5.68
N SER A 146 5.24 -1.75 5.05
CA SER A 146 6.58 -1.94 4.49
C SER A 146 6.68 -1.27 3.11
N GLU A 147 7.50 -0.25 2.98
CA GLU A 147 7.68 0.54 1.76
C GLU A 147 9.08 0.34 1.16
N PHE A 148 9.12 0.05 -0.14
CA PHE A 148 10.37 -0.13 -0.89
C PHE A 148 10.44 0.89 -2.01
N VAL A 149 11.39 1.81 -1.92
CA VAL A 149 11.63 2.81 -2.95
C VAL A 149 12.46 2.17 -4.07
N ILE A 150 11.90 2.10 -5.25
CA ILE A 150 12.59 1.66 -6.48
C ILE A 150 13.19 2.90 -7.14
N PRO A 151 14.51 3.05 -7.12
CA PRO A 151 15.15 4.25 -7.68
C PRO A 151 14.89 4.35 -9.19
N ASN A 152 14.46 5.52 -9.64
CA ASN A 152 14.14 5.77 -11.06
C ASN A 152 15.29 5.37 -12.00
N LYS A 153 16.54 5.56 -11.60
CA LYS A 153 17.72 5.15 -12.38
C LYS A 153 17.75 3.67 -12.80
N LEU A 154 17.02 2.81 -12.09
CA LEU A 154 16.94 1.37 -12.42
C LEU A 154 15.91 1.07 -13.52
N ILE A 155 14.99 1.99 -13.75
CA ILE A 155 13.79 1.74 -14.57
C ILE A 155 13.54 2.80 -15.65
N GLN A 156 14.13 3.99 -15.56
CA GLN A 156 13.81 5.17 -16.37
C GLN A 156 13.80 4.96 -17.88
N SER A 157 14.65 4.07 -18.41
CA SER A 157 14.69 3.74 -19.84
C SER A 157 13.57 2.80 -20.29
N ASN A 158 12.82 2.24 -19.35
CA ASN A 158 11.84 1.17 -19.55
C ASN A 158 10.43 1.51 -19.05
N VAL A 159 10.19 2.77 -18.72
CA VAL A 159 8.84 3.27 -18.38
C VAL A 159 8.16 3.88 -19.60
N ASN A 160 6.82 3.82 -19.62
CA ASN A 160 5.98 4.38 -20.68
C ASN A 160 5.73 5.88 -20.52
N TYR A 161 6.16 6.49 -19.42
CA TYR A 161 5.87 7.87 -19.05
C TYR A 161 7.15 8.70 -19.03
N GLY A 162 7.07 9.94 -19.50
CA GLY A 162 8.21 10.85 -19.53
C GLY A 162 8.62 11.33 -18.14
N LYS A 163 7.64 11.48 -17.24
CA LYS A 163 7.82 11.85 -15.83
C LYS A 163 6.93 11.01 -14.95
N ILE A 164 7.52 10.20 -14.13
CA ILE A 164 6.84 9.45 -13.07
C ILE A 164 7.17 10.05 -11.71
#